data_c85f7654d878fafb6b47f83491469491
#
_entry.id   c85f7654d878fafb6b47f83491469491
#
_cell.length_a   1.000
_cell.length_b   1.000
_cell.length_c   1.000
_cell.angle_alpha   90.00
_cell.angle_beta   90.00
_cell.angle_gamma   90.00
#
_symmetry.space_group_name_H-M   'P 1'
#
loop_
_entity.id
_entity.type
_entity.pdbx_description
1 polymer ?
#
loop_
_entity_poly.entity_id
_entity_poly.type
_entity_poly.pdbx_seq_one_letter_code
_entity_poly.pdbx_strand_id
1 'polypeptide(L)'
;SDSQQEINFDYLVLDNNKINSFYSKNQVNFNEENSTINLNIQGKSNEIDLKSLLGQNLNFDKTKFNITINKFFNSNFNISHFIQKNLDLKIQNLILEKNKQNISLQGNLNINNSYQAKLQVISSDEPDEIFPWTKDYGGLNQYFLKENNNFFLNLSYDSLANPQLKINGSEFSNMDLN
;
A
#
# COMPACT_ATOMS: atom_id res chain seq x y z
N SER A 1 0.22 20.75 17.61
CA SER A 1 -1.02 20.22 18.21
C SER A 1 -1.21 18.77 17.84
N ASP A 2 -1.56 17.95 18.81
CA ASP A 2 -1.80 16.53 18.65
C ASP A 2 -3.32 16.27 18.72
N SER A 3 -3.84 15.49 17.79
CA SER A 3 -5.22 15.03 17.85
C SER A 3 -5.26 13.51 17.61
N GLN A 4 -6.20 12.87 18.31
CA GLN A 4 -6.50 11.45 18.10
C GLN A 4 -7.94 11.33 17.62
N GLN A 5 -8.14 10.46 16.65
CA GLN A 5 -9.47 10.11 16.15
C GLN A 5 -9.59 8.58 16.08
N GLU A 6 -10.75 8.10 16.48
CA GLU A 6 -11.13 6.71 16.28
C GLU A 6 -12.28 6.64 15.29
N ILE A 7 -12.17 5.78 14.31
CA ILE A 7 -13.22 5.51 13.34
C ILE A 7 -13.63 4.06 13.53
N ASN A 8 -14.90 3.85 13.77
CA ASN A 8 -15.46 2.52 13.94
C ASN A 8 -16.80 2.45 13.20
N PHE A 9 -16.98 1.40 12.41
CA PHE A 9 -18.28 1.09 11.80
C PHE A 9 -18.41 -0.43 11.59
N ASP A 10 -19.62 -0.92 11.75
CA ASP A 10 -19.89 -2.35 11.61
C ASP A 10 -19.99 -2.78 10.15
N TYR A 11 -20.47 -1.87 9.30
CA TYR A 11 -20.69 -2.19 7.90
C TYR A 11 -20.68 -0.94 7.01
N LEU A 12 -19.94 -0.99 5.92
CA LEU A 12 -19.92 0.03 4.88
C LEU A 12 -20.10 -0.61 3.51
N VAL A 13 -21.00 -0.06 2.71
CA VAL A 13 -21.15 -0.37 1.28
C VAL A 13 -20.95 0.89 0.48
N LEU A 14 -20.05 0.83 -0.49
CA LEU A 14 -19.79 1.92 -1.43
C LEU A 14 -19.65 1.32 -2.83
N ASP A 15 -20.57 1.61 -3.74
CA ASP A 15 -20.51 1.18 -5.14
C ASP A 15 -20.21 -0.32 -5.35
N ASN A 16 -20.87 -1.21 -4.66
CA ASN A 16 -20.61 -2.66 -4.67
C ASN A 16 -19.36 -3.13 -3.88
N ASN A 17 -18.62 -2.22 -3.26
CA ASN A 17 -17.57 -2.59 -2.33
C ASN A 17 -18.17 -2.75 -0.93
N LYS A 18 -17.68 -3.73 -0.19
CA LYS A 18 -18.15 -4.02 1.18
C LYS A 18 -16.98 -4.07 2.13
N ILE A 19 -17.14 -3.46 3.28
CA ILE A 19 -16.17 -3.51 4.39
C ILE A 19 -16.95 -3.78 5.67
N ASN A 20 -16.59 -4.84 6.37
CA ASN A 20 -17.20 -5.22 7.64
C ASN A 20 -16.27 -4.97 8.82
N SER A 21 -16.84 -4.52 9.92
CA SER A 21 -16.16 -4.37 11.22
C SER A 21 -14.85 -3.60 11.11
N PHE A 22 -14.93 -2.44 10.50
CA PHE A 22 -13.78 -1.56 10.36
C PHE A 22 -13.52 -0.83 11.69
N TYR A 23 -12.27 -0.86 12.10
CA TYR A 23 -11.76 -0.04 13.19
C TYR A 23 -10.45 0.60 12.78
N SER A 24 -10.30 1.90 13.00
CA SER A 24 -9.01 2.56 12.90
C SER A 24 -8.80 3.57 14.02
N LYS A 25 -7.56 3.66 14.46
CA LYS A 25 -7.05 4.69 15.34
C LYS A 25 -6.09 5.56 14.56
N ASN A 26 -6.41 6.83 14.49
CA ASN A 26 -5.65 7.82 13.75
C ASN A 26 -5.03 8.81 14.73
N GLN A 27 -3.75 9.07 14.59
CA GLN A 27 -3.03 10.08 15.34
C GLN A 27 -2.50 11.12 14.36
N VAL A 28 -2.88 12.37 14.55
CA VAL A 28 -2.46 13.49 13.72
C VAL A 28 -1.60 14.41 14.55
N ASN A 29 -0.36 14.61 14.15
CA ASN A 29 0.57 15.56 14.76
C ASN A 29 0.86 16.66 13.75
N PHE A 30 0.55 17.89 14.10
CA PHE A 30 0.90 19.05 13.31
C PHE A 30 2.03 19.82 13.98
N ASN A 31 3.14 19.99 13.27
CA ASN A 31 4.26 20.80 13.69
C ASN A 31 4.29 22.10 12.87
N GLU A 32 4.00 23.22 13.54
CA GLU A 32 3.95 24.55 12.92
C GLU A 32 5.34 25.04 12.51
N GLU A 33 6.38 24.75 13.30
CA GLU A 33 7.74 25.23 13.02
C GLU A 33 8.28 24.69 11.70
N ASN A 34 8.00 23.42 11.42
CA ASN A 34 8.48 22.75 10.21
C ASN A 34 7.41 22.62 9.13
N SER A 35 6.21 23.16 9.38
CA SER A 35 5.07 23.02 8.47
C SER A 35 4.86 21.58 8.01
N THR A 36 4.86 20.64 8.96
CA THR A 36 4.69 19.22 8.68
C THR A 36 3.46 18.65 9.33
N ILE A 37 2.76 17.75 8.62
CA ILE A 37 1.76 16.86 9.21
C ILE A 37 2.32 15.45 9.23
N ASN A 38 2.23 14.82 10.38
CA ASN A 38 2.47 13.39 10.55
C ASN A 38 1.13 12.73 10.91
N LEU A 39 0.69 11.81 10.07
CA LEU A 39 -0.52 11.03 10.25
C LEU A 39 -0.15 9.57 10.42
N ASN A 40 -0.45 9.00 11.57
CA ASN A 40 -0.29 7.58 11.83
C ASN A 40 -1.68 6.91 11.87
N ILE A 41 -1.90 5.94 11.01
CA ILE A 41 -3.15 5.23 10.84
C ILE A 41 -2.92 3.77 11.18
N GLN A 42 -3.56 3.28 12.22
CA GLN A 42 -3.55 1.87 12.60
C GLN A 42 -4.96 1.34 12.60
N GLY A 43 -5.16 0.14 12.08
CA GLY A 43 -6.50 -0.39 12.11
C GLY A 43 -6.59 -1.85 11.67
N LYS A 44 -7.82 -2.28 11.64
CA LYS A 44 -8.20 -3.63 11.21
C LYS A 44 -9.59 -3.60 10.60
N SER A 45 -9.86 -4.57 9.77
CA SER A 45 -11.19 -4.86 9.27
C SER A 45 -11.38 -6.37 9.19
N ASN A 46 -12.60 -6.83 9.39
CA ASN A 46 -13.00 -8.16 8.96
C ASN A 46 -13.32 -8.05 7.47
N GLU A 47 -13.87 -8.97 6.84
CA GLU A 47 -14.26 -9.04 5.45
C GLU A 47 -14.17 -7.72 4.64
N ILE A 48 -13.30 -7.67 3.65
CA ILE A 48 -13.22 -6.63 2.64
C ILE A 48 -13.51 -7.28 1.29
N ASP A 49 -14.54 -6.81 0.61
CA ASP A 49 -14.89 -7.22 -0.74
C ASP A 49 -14.83 -5.97 -1.64
N LEU A 50 -13.75 -5.86 -2.42
CA LEU A 50 -13.54 -4.77 -3.36
C LEU A 50 -13.80 -5.29 -4.77
N LYS A 51 -14.91 -4.86 -5.34
CA LYS A 51 -15.29 -5.21 -6.71
C LYS A 51 -14.70 -4.20 -7.68
N SER A 52 -14.20 -4.71 -8.79
CA SER A 52 -13.70 -3.93 -9.93
C SER A 52 -12.48 -3.02 -9.71
N LEU A 53 -11.66 -3.25 -8.70
CA LEU A 53 -10.31 -2.70 -8.74
C LEU A 53 -9.50 -3.47 -9.81
N LEU A 54 -9.15 -2.81 -10.90
CA LEU A 54 -8.43 -3.41 -12.03
C LEU A 54 -9.19 -4.57 -12.71
N GLY A 55 -10.54 -4.58 -12.67
CA GLY A 55 -11.36 -5.62 -13.29
C GLY A 55 -11.43 -6.95 -12.53
N GLN A 56 -10.82 -7.05 -11.37
CA GLN A 56 -10.80 -8.25 -10.52
C GLN A 56 -11.51 -8.01 -9.19
N ASN A 57 -12.12 -9.05 -8.65
CA ASN A 57 -12.66 -9.01 -7.31
C ASN A 57 -11.57 -9.33 -6.30
N LEU A 58 -11.25 -8.36 -5.44
CA LEU A 58 -10.36 -8.55 -4.30
C LEU A 58 -11.20 -8.80 -3.05
N ASN A 59 -11.09 -9.99 -2.51
CA ASN A 59 -11.82 -10.39 -1.30
C ASN A 59 -10.80 -10.85 -0.25
N PHE A 60 -10.89 -10.28 0.94
CA PHE A 60 -10.07 -10.64 2.10
C PHE A 60 -10.94 -10.88 3.33
N ASP A 61 -10.63 -11.92 4.09
CA ASP A 61 -11.35 -12.27 5.31
C ASP A 61 -11.01 -11.33 6.47
N LYS A 62 -9.76 -10.87 6.52
CA LYS A 62 -9.28 -9.92 7.53
C LYS A 62 -8.18 -9.04 6.96
N THR A 63 -8.12 -7.83 7.49
CA THR A 63 -7.01 -6.91 7.23
C THR A 63 -6.50 -6.30 8.53
N LYS A 64 -5.19 -6.05 8.57
CA LYS A 64 -4.55 -5.21 9.60
C LYS A 64 -3.61 -4.25 8.89
N PHE A 65 -3.57 -3.01 9.33
CA PHE A 65 -2.71 -2.00 8.73
C PHE A 65 -2.10 -1.07 9.77
N ASN A 66 -0.87 -0.65 9.48
CA ASN A 66 -0.18 0.41 10.19
C ASN A 66 0.58 1.23 9.13
N ILE A 67 0.13 2.45 8.93
CA ILE A 67 0.60 3.33 7.86
C ILE A 67 0.94 4.68 8.48
N THR A 68 2.11 5.20 8.16
CA THR A 68 2.52 6.56 8.52
C THR A 68 2.64 7.41 7.27
N ILE A 69 2.04 8.58 7.31
CA ILE A 69 2.10 9.58 6.25
C ILE A 69 2.73 10.84 6.81
N ASN A 70 3.83 11.28 6.22
CA ASN A 70 4.46 12.55 6.51
C ASN A 70 4.28 13.49 5.32
N LYS A 71 3.84 14.69 5.58
CA LYS A 71 3.61 15.71 4.56
C LYS A 71 4.21 17.03 4.98
N PHE A 72 5.02 17.61 4.11
CA PHE A 72 5.49 18.98 4.24
C PHE A 72 4.53 19.93 3.53
N PHE A 73 4.19 21.03 4.18
CA PHE A 73 3.36 22.09 3.60
C PHE A 73 4.20 23.30 3.30
N ASN A 74 4.14 23.77 2.07
CA ASN A 74 4.51 25.16 1.78
C ASN A 74 3.30 26.06 2.11
N SER A 75 3.55 27.31 2.46
CA SER A 75 2.59 28.30 2.99
C SER A 75 1.31 28.52 2.16
N ASN A 76 1.22 27.97 0.95
CA ASN A 76 0.03 28.02 0.10
C ASN A 76 -0.64 26.64 0.06
N PHE A 77 -1.57 26.41 1.00
CA PHE A 77 -2.34 25.18 1.04
C PHE A 77 -3.33 25.13 -0.12
N ASN A 78 -3.03 24.25 -1.08
CA ASN A 78 -3.97 23.88 -2.12
C ASN A 78 -4.15 22.36 -2.09
N ILE A 79 -5.37 21.89 -1.90
CA ILE A 79 -5.71 20.45 -1.82
C ILE A 79 -5.24 19.68 -3.06
N SER A 80 -5.27 20.28 -4.25
CA SER A 80 -4.78 19.65 -5.47
C SER A 80 -3.26 19.39 -5.47
N HIS A 81 -2.49 20.12 -4.67
CA HIS A 81 -1.06 19.92 -4.48
C HIS A 81 -0.74 18.97 -3.30
N PHE A 82 -1.75 18.57 -2.54
CA PHE A 82 -1.56 17.71 -1.35
C PHE A 82 -0.89 16.38 -1.70
N ILE A 83 -1.20 15.81 -2.86
CA ILE A 83 -0.71 14.50 -3.29
C ILE A 83 0.56 14.63 -4.17
N GLN A 84 0.82 15.78 -4.75
CA GLN A 84 1.80 15.90 -5.85
C GLN A 84 3.26 16.11 -5.43
N LYS A 85 3.55 16.63 -4.24
CA LYS A 85 4.94 16.90 -3.81
C LYS A 85 5.12 16.77 -2.30
N ASN A 86 6.32 16.33 -1.91
CA ASN A 86 6.75 16.24 -0.51
C ASN A 86 5.84 15.34 0.35
N LEU A 87 5.57 14.14 -0.14
CA LEU A 87 4.82 13.12 0.57
C LEU A 87 5.72 11.92 0.85
N ASP A 88 5.83 11.57 2.12
CA ASP A 88 6.39 10.30 2.57
C ASP A 88 5.26 9.41 3.10
N LEU A 89 5.02 8.30 2.43
CA LEU A 89 4.11 7.26 2.88
C LEU A 89 4.92 6.03 3.26
N LYS A 90 4.83 5.61 4.50
CA LYS A 90 5.45 4.40 5.00
C LYS A 90 4.39 3.40 5.42
N ILE A 91 4.35 2.27 4.74
CA ILE A 91 3.58 1.11 5.13
C ILE A 91 4.45 0.30 6.08
N GLN A 92 4.20 0.41 7.37
CA GLN A 92 4.94 -0.35 8.37
C GLN A 92 4.51 -1.81 8.33
N ASN A 93 3.22 -2.05 8.15
CA ASN A 93 2.65 -3.37 8.01
C ASN A 93 1.23 -3.27 7.42
N LEU A 94 0.98 -4.01 6.37
CA LEU A 94 -0.36 -4.28 5.84
C LEU A 94 -0.50 -5.78 5.68
N ILE A 95 -1.31 -6.40 6.51
CA ILE A 95 -1.60 -7.84 6.46
C ILE A 95 -2.98 -8.04 5.87
N LEU A 96 -3.06 -8.84 4.83
CA LEU A 96 -4.27 -9.29 4.18
C LEU A 96 -4.40 -10.80 4.39
N GLU A 97 -5.50 -11.24 4.97
CA GLU A 97 -5.79 -12.65 5.21
C GLU A 97 -6.92 -13.12 4.29
N LYS A 98 -6.72 -14.23 3.62
CA LYS A 98 -7.71 -14.92 2.81
C LYS A 98 -7.58 -16.43 3.01
N ASN A 99 -8.69 -17.13 3.32
CA ASN A 99 -8.69 -18.60 3.54
C ASN A 99 -7.64 -19.06 4.55
N LYS A 100 -7.39 -18.28 5.62
CA LYS A 100 -6.33 -18.49 6.62
C LYS A 100 -4.89 -18.30 6.10
N GLN A 101 -4.74 -17.82 4.89
CA GLN A 101 -3.46 -17.49 4.27
C GLN A 101 -3.18 -16.01 4.46
N ASN A 102 -1.93 -15.62 4.63
CA ASN A 102 -1.55 -14.24 4.90
C ASN A 102 -0.62 -13.69 3.83
N ILE A 103 -0.93 -12.46 3.40
CA ILE A 103 0.00 -11.61 2.66
C ILE A 103 0.39 -10.47 3.57
N SER A 104 1.68 -10.23 3.71
CA SER A 104 2.23 -9.06 4.39
C SER A 104 2.89 -8.14 3.38
N LEU A 105 2.57 -6.87 3.46
CA LEU A 105 3.12 -5.83 2.61
C LEU A 105 3.75 -4.76 3.47
N GLN A 106 5.01 -4.42 3.15
CA GLN A 106 5.79 -3.38 3.80
C GLN A 106 6.47 -2.52 2.74
N GLY A 107 6.67 -1.25 3.03
CA GLY A 107 7.39 -0.41 2.11
C GLY A 107 7.22 1.07 2.34
N ASN A 108 7.77 1.83 1.43
CA ASN A 108 7.70 3.29 1.44
C ASN A 108 7.50 3.85 0.04
N LEU A 109 6.78 4.94 -0.03
CA LEU A 109 6.64 5.79 -1.19
C LEU A 109 7.07 7.19 -0.81
N ASN A 110 8.06 7.72 -1.51
CA ASN A 110 8.53 9.08 -1.36
C ASN A 110 8.24 9.87 -2.64
N ILE A 111 7.62 11.03 -2.48
CA ILE A 111 7.36 11.98 -3.57
C ILE A 111 7.98 13.32 -3.18
N ASN A 112 9.16 13.61 -3.70
CA ASN A 112 9.89 14.85 -3.48
C ASN A 112 10.64 15.24 -4.76
N ASN A 113 9.97 15.98 -5.65
CA ASN A 113 10.46 16.27 -7.02
C ASN A 113 10.78 15.02 -7.86
N SER A 114 10.74 13.85 -7.28
CA SER A 114 10.91 12.53 -7.85
C SER A 114 9.96 11.56 -7.18
N TYR A 115 9.72 10.43 -7.84
CA TYR A 115 8.92 9.34 -7.30
C TYR A 115 9.87 8.19 -6.95
N GLN A 116 9.92 7.83 -5.69
CA GLN A 116 10.67 6.67 -5.23
C GLN A 116 9.72 5.75 -4.49
N ALA A 117 9.70 4.49 -4.88
CA ALA A 117 8.91 3.47 -4.22
C ALA A 117 9.78 2.25 -3.91
N LYS A 118 9.62 1.70 -2.71
CA LYS A 118 10.17 0.41 -2.32
C LYS A 118 9.07 -0.37 -1.65
N LEU A 119 8.79 -1.55 -2.15
CA LEU A 119 7.73 -2.41 -1.68
C LEU A 119 8.24 -3.82 -1.51
N GLN A 120 7.91 -4.45 -0.40
CA GLN A 120 8.14 -5.86 -0.15
C GLN A 120 6.81 -6.55 0.09
N VAL A 121 6.59 -7.64 -0.62
CA VAL A 121 5.43 -8.53 -0.46
C VAL A 121 5.94 -9.87 0.03
N ILE A 122 5.32 -10.39 1.06
CA ILE A 122 5.63 -11.70 1.65
C ILE A 122 4.33 -12.50 1.70
N SER A 123 4.35 -13.70 1.16
CA SER A 123 3.22 -14.63 1.18
C SER A 123 3.65 -16.02 1.61
N SER A 124 2.81 -16.72 2.37
CA SER A 124 2.99 -18.14 2.66
C SER A 124 2.53 -19.07 1.53
N ASP A 125 1.77 -18.52 0.58
CA ASP A 125 1.16 -19.30 -0.49
C ASP A 125 1.69 -18.87 -1.85
N GLU A 126 1.47 -19.71 -2.84
CA GLU A 126 1.85 -19.40 -4.21
C GLU A 126 1.14 -18.11 -4.68
N PRO A 127 1.88 -17.16 -5.24
CA PRO A 127 1.34 -15.84 -5.56
C PRO A 127 0.15 -15.86 -6.51
N ASP A 128 0.08 -16.83 -7.38
CA ASP A 128 -1.02 -16.98 -8.33
C ASP A 128 -2.32 -17.52 -7.72
N GLU A 129 -2.26 -18.12 -6.53
CA GLU A 129 -3.45 -18.48 -5.76
C GLU A 129 -4.06 -17.26 -5.05
N ILE A 130 -3.22 -16.32 -4.62
CA ILE A 130 -3.62 -15.13 -3.88
C ILE A 130 -3.93 -13.97 -4.83
N PHE A 131 -3.12 -13.81 -5.87
CA PHE A 131 -3.26 -12.79 -6.90
C PHE A 131 -3.41 -13.42 -8.28
N PRO A 132 -4.54 -14.05 -8.60
CA PRO A 132 -4.72 -14.69 -9.91
C PRO A 132 -4.53 -13.70 -11.08
N TRP A 133 -4.77 -12.41 -10.86
CA TRP A 133 -4.51 -11.36 -11.85
C TRP A 133 -3.03 -11.13 -12.15
N THR A 134 -2.11 -11.60 -11.32
CA THR A 134 -0.67 -11.48 -11.63
C THR A 134 -0.26 -12.32 -12.83
N LYS A 135 -1.03 -13.34 -13.17
CA LYS A 135 -0.84 -14.13 -14.41
C LYS A 135 -1.22 -13.35 -15.65
N ASP A 136 -2.30 -12.57 -15.56
CA ASP A 136 -2.90 -11.86 -16.68
C ASP A 136 -2.17 -10.54 -16.98
N TYR A 137 -1.58 -9.92 -15.96
CA TYR A 137 -0.86 -8.65 -16.07
C TYR A 137 0.65 -8.83 -15.92
N GLY A 138 1.31 -9.33 -16.97
CA GLY A 138 2.77 -9.40 -17.03
C GLY A 138 3.42 -10.51 -16.22
N GLY A 139 2.64 -11.45 -15.67
CA GLY A 139 3.18 -12.63 -15.00
C GLY A 139 4.06 -12.31 -13.80
N LEU A 140 3.67 -11.34 -12.96
CA LEU A 140 4.41 -10.96 -11.75
C LEU A 140 4.69 -12.15 -10.81
N ASN A 141 3.84 -13.18 -10.85
CA ASN A 141 4.02 -14.40 -10.08
C ASN A 141 5.34 -15.12 -10.32
N GLN A 142 5.89 -15.03 -11.53
CA GLN A 142 7.18 -15.64 -11.89
C GLN A 142 8.41 -15.00 -11.20
N TYR A 143 8.24 -13.77 -10.69
CA TYR A 143 9.33 -13.04 -10.04
C TYR A 143 9.37 -13.25 -8.52
N PHE A 144 8.40 -13.94 -7.95
CA PHE A 144 8.48 -14.27 -6.54
C PHE A 144 9.60 -15.26 -6.26
N LEU A 145 10.42 -14.93 -5.28
CA LEU A 145 11.47 -15.81 -4.78
C LEU A 145 10.90 -16.67 -3.66
N LYS A 146 11.17 -17.98 -3.70
CA LYS A 146 10.75 -18.91 -2.65
C LYS A 146 11.88 -19.12 -1.65
N GLU A 147 11.62 -18.87 -0.38
CA GLU A 147 12.54 -19.09 0.72
C GLU A 147 11.78 -19.57 1.96
N ASN A 148 12.20 -20.68 2.56
CA ASN A 148 11.61 -21.22 3.81
C ASN A 148 10.07 -21.28 3.81
N ASN A 149 9.45 -21.78 2.77
CA ASN A 149 8.00 -21.85 2.58
C ASN A 149 7.28 -20.49 2.48
N ASN A 150 8.01 -19.43 2.29
CA ASN A 150 7.44 -18.12 1.99
C ASN A 150 7.84 -17.68 0.58
N PHE A 151 7.01 -16.85 -0.02
CA PHE A 151 7.29 -16.20 -1.29
C PHE A 151 7.54 -14.71 -1.05
N PHE A 152 8.62 -14.20 -1.62
CA PHE A 152 9.06 -12.82 -1.49
C PHE A 152 9.08 -12.12 -2.83
N LEU A 153 8.59 -10.90 -2.87
CA LEU A 153 8.72 -10.01 -4.01
C LEU A 153 9.17 -8.63 -3.53
N ASN A 154 10.32 -8.18 -4.00
CA ASN A 154 10.81 -6.83 -3.73
C ASN A 154 10.67 -5.98 -4.98
N LEU A 155 9.94 -4.89 -4.87
CA LEU A 155 9.76 -3.91 -5.94
C LEU A 155 10.42 -2.60 -5.55
N SER A 156 11.16 -1.98 -6.46
CA SER A 156 11.68 -0.63 -6.27
C SER A 156 11.60 0.17 -7.57
N TYR A 157 11.31 1.45 -7.43
CA TYR A 157 11.22 2.40 -8.53
C TYR A 157 11.86 3.72 -8.12
N ASP A 158 12.63 4.33 -9.01
CA ASP A 158 13.19 5.68 -8.84
C ASP A 158 13.08 6.45 -10.16
N SER A 159 12.40 7.59 -10.15
CA SER A 159 12.20 8.39 -11.36
C SER A 159 13.40 9.26 -11.72
N LEU A 160 14.35 9.52 -10.80
CA LEU A 160 15.52 10.38 -11.04
C LEU A 160 16.68 9.62 -11.71
N ALA A 161 16.86 8.37 -11.30
CA ALA A 161 18.05 7.60 -11.66
C ALA A 161 17.94 6.82 -12.98
N ASN A 162 17.11 7.23 -13.91
CA ASN A 162 16.65 6.45 -15.05
C ASN A 162 15.38 5.67 -14.64
N PRO A 163 14.19 6.04 -15.15
CA PRO A 163 12.94 5.48 -14.65
C PRO A 163 12.86 3.98 -14.92
N GLN A 164 13.37 3.20 -14.00
CA GLN A 164 13.42 1.75 -14.10
C GLN A 164 12.74 1.13 -12.90
N LEU A 165 11.80 0.26 -13.18
CA LEU A 165 11.29 -0.67 -12.20
C LEU A 165 12.32 -1.76 -11.97
N LYS A 166 12.69 -1.99 -10.70
CA LYS A 166 13.52 -3.12 -10.29
C LYS A 166 12.65 -4.13 -9.56
N ILE A 167 12.77 -5.37 -9.96
CA ILE A 167 12.12 -6.50 -9.30
C ILE A 167 13.23 -7.40 -8.74
N ASN A 168 13.23 -7.63 -7.44
CA ASN A 168 14.26 -8.39 -6.73
C ASN A 168 15.70 -7.90 -7.04
N GLY A 169 15.88 -6.60 -7.24
CA GLY A 169 17.17 -5.99 -7.58
C GLY A 169 17.57 -6.02 -9.06
N SER A 170 16.86 -6.76 -9.89
CA SER A 170 17.09 -6.80 -11.34
C SER A 170 16.37 -5.64 -12.03
N GLU A 171 17.05 -4.98 -12.98
CA GLU A 171 16.50 -3.87 -13.76
C GLU A 171 15.64 -4.40 -14.92
N PHE A 172 14.46 -3.82 -15.06
CA PHE A 172 13.57 -4.06 -16.20
C PHE A 172 13.53 -2.83 -17.08
N SER A 173 14.18 -2.88 -18.21
CA SER A 173 14.36 -1.74 -19.11
C SER A 173 13.24 -1.56 -20.12
N ASN A 174 12.28 -2.42 -20.25
CA ASN A 174 11.05 -2.25 -21.06
C ASN A 174 10.04 -3.29 -20.59
N MET A 175 9.14 -2.93 -19.73
CA MET A 175 7.86 -3.63 -19.70
C MET A 175 7.05 -3.14 -20.88
N ASP A 176 7.03 -3.88 -21.97
CA ASP A 176 5.93 -3.84 -22.90
C ASP A 176 4.70 -4.37 -22.15
N LEU A 177 4.00 -3.46 -21.53
CA LEU A 177 2.65 -3.70 -21.04
C LEU A 177 1.73 -3.66 -22.27
N ASN A 178 1.79 -4.71 -23.08
CA ASN A 178 0.80 -4.98 -24.13
C ASN A 178 -0.36 -5.77 -23.56
#